data_1af489487e705499e5de93386e16e78b
#
_entry.id   1af489487e705499e5de93386e16e78b
#
_cell.length_a   1.000
_cell.length_b   1.000
_cell.length_c   1.000
_cell.angle_alpha   90.00
_cell.angle_beta   90.00
_cell.angle_gamma   90.00
#
_symmetry.space_group_name_H-M   'P 1'
#
loop_
_entity.id
_entity.type
_entity.pdbx_description
1 polymer ?
#
loop_
_entity_poly.entity_id
_entity_poly.type
_entity_poly.pdbx_seq_one_letter_code
_entity_poly.pdbx_strand_id
1 'polypeptide(L)'
;WTSTLPTKEVLRILAEPETAVPSGLIYRAPDMLEDEHFAARQAIVEVPHPTFGTLKMQNVAPKLSETPGGIRTSAPTELGEHNDEVYSRLLGYGPERLAELRAAKVI
;
A
#
# COMPACT_ATOMS: atom_id res chain seq x y z
N TRP A 1 -22.74 -24.14 13.65
CA TRP A 1 -21.48 -24.54 14.27
C TRP A 1 -20.46 -23.38 14.31
N THR A 2 -20.14 -22.76 13.21
CA THR A 2 -19.16 -21.66 13.18
C THR A 2 -19.50 -20.49 14.09
N SER A 3 -20.79 -20.20 14.29
CA SER A 3 -21.25 -19.13 15.20
C SER A 3 -21.08 -19.44 16.69
N THR A 4 -20.77 -20.69 17.05
CA THR A 4 -20.63 -21.10 18.46
C THR A 4 -19.19 -21.11 18.96
N LEU A 5 -18.20 -20.86 18.07
CA LEU A 5 -16.79 -20.91 18.37
C LEU A 5 -16.08 -19.62 17.93
N PRO A 6 -15.00 -19.22 18.63
CA PRO A 6 -14.12 -18.16 18.15
C PRO A 6 -13.50 -18.53 16.78
N THR A 7 -13.32 -17.54 15.90
CA THR A 7 -12.79 -17.76 14.55
C THR A 7 -11.47 -18.53 14.52
N LYS A 8 -10.54 -18.22 15.44
CA LYS A 8 -9.24 -18.92 15.53
C LYS A 8 -9.43 -20.41 15.82
N GLU A 9 -10.40 -20.78 16.65
CA GLU A 9 -10.69 -22.18 16.96
C GLU A 9 -11.35 -22.92 15.78
N VAL A 10 -12.24 -22.25 15.07
CA VAL A 10 -12.81 -22.78 13.81
C VAL A 10 -11.70 -23.10 12.81
N LEU A 11 -10.79 -22.13 12.58
CA LEU A 11 -9.68 -22.33 11.64
C LEU A 11 -8.73 -23.44 12.09
N ARG A 12 -8.44 -23.54 13.40
CA ARG A 12 -7.63 -24.63 13.96
C ARG A 12 -8.23 -26.01 13.69
N ILE A 13 -9.52 -26.18 13.95
CA ILE A 13 -10.24 -27.44 13.70
C ILE A 13 -10.24 -27.78 12.20
N LEU A 14 -10.47 -26.79 11.34
CA LEU A 14 -10.50 -27.01 9.89
C LEU A 14 -9.11 -27.36 9.31
N ALA A 15 -8.04 -26.93 9.97
CA ALA A 15 -6.67 -27.21 9.54
C ALA A 15 -6.12 -28.56 10.04
N GLU A 16 -6.84 -29.28 10.91
CA GLU A 16 -6.40 -30.60 11.40
C GLU A 16 -6.28 -31.60 10.24
N PRO A 17 -5.30 -32.52 10.29
CA PRO A 17 -5.04 -33.47 9.20
C PRO A 17 -6.27 -34.31 8.81
N GLU A 18 -7.13 -34.60 9.76
CA GLU A 18 -8.37 -35.42 9.58
C GLU A 18 -9.46 -34.65 8.84
N THR A 19 -9.52 -33.34 9.03
CA THR A 19 -10.48 -32.46 8.35
C THR A 19 -9.92 -31.86 7.08
N ALA A 20 -8.68 -31.37 7.13
CA ALA A 20 -7.89 -30.81 6.01
C ALA A 20 -8.69 -29.89 5.08
N VAL A 21 -9.57 -29.05 5.64
CA VAL A 21 -10.41 -28.13 4.87
C VAL A 21 -9.62 -26.82 4.61
N PRO A 22 -9.36 -26.47 3.35
CA PRO A 22 -8.77 -25.17 3.02
C PRO A 22 -9.63 -24.04 3.55
N SER A 23 -9.08 -23.27 4.47
CA SER A 23 -9.80 -22.18 5.13
C SER A 23 -8.86 -21.04 5.48
N GLY A 24 -9.40 -19.84 5.57
CA GLY A 24 -8.63 -18.66 5.92
C GLY A 24 -9.50 -17.56 6.52
N LEU A 25 -8.85 -16.67 7.25
CA LEU A 25 -9.48 -15.50 7.80
C LEU A 25 -9.74 -14.45 6.69
N ILE A 26 -10.88 -13.78 6.76
CA ILE A 26 -11.08 -12.55 5.98
C ILE A 26 -10.39 -11.42 6.75
N TYR A 27 -9.25 -10.98 6.23
CA TYR A 27 -8.44 -9.95 6.87
C TYR A 27 -9.06 -8.56 6.80
N ARG A 28 -8.90 -7.82 7.89
CA ARG A 28 -9.02 -6.37 7.95
C ARG A 28 -7.63 -5.76 8.07
N ALA A 29 -7.50 -4.45 7.89
CA ALA A 29 -6.20 -3.79 7.94
C ALA A 29 -5.39 -4.07 9.24
N PRO A 30 -5.96 -4.05 10.45
CA PRO A 30 -5.22 -4.42 11.65
C PRO A 30 -4.68 -5.85 11.61
N ASP A 31 -5.47 -6.79 11.11
CA ASP A 31 -5.08 -8.21 11.03
C ASP A 31 -3.85 -8.40 10.14
N MET A 32 -3.79 -7.70 9.01
CA MET A 32 -2.65 -7.72 8.10
C MET A 32 -1.37 -7.12 8.72
N LEU A 33 -1.53 -6.10 9.57
CA LEU A 33 -0.40 -5.44 10.23
C LEU A 33 0.26 -6.31 11.31
N GLU A 34 -0.48 -7.26 11.87
CA GLU A 34 -0.04 -8.16 12.95
C GLU A 34 0.33 -9.57 12.44
N ASP A 35 0.00 -9.89 11.19
CA ASP A 35 0.20 -11.21 10.63
C ASP A 35 1.67 -11.48 10.27
N GLU A 36 2.22 -12.57 10.81
CA GLU A 36 3.61 -12.97 10.60
C GLU A 36 3.93 -13.28 9.13
N HIS A 37 2.97 -13.80 8.36
CA HIS A 37 3.17 -14.08 6.94
C HIS A 37 3.31 -12.79 6.14
N PHE A 38 2.47 -11.77 6.41
CA PHE A 38 2.59 -10.45 5.80
C PHE A 38 3.93 -9.80 6.15
N ALA A 39 4.39 -9.95 7.39
CA ALA A 39 5.71 -9.46 7.82
C ALA A 39 6.86 -10.19 7.10
N ALA A 40 6.85 -11.53 7.10
CA ALA A 40 7.87 -12.35 6.44
C ALA A 40 7.95 -12.08 4.92
N ARG A 41 6.80 -11.83 4.29
CA ARG A 41 6.71 -11.47 2.87
C ARG A 41 7.03 -10.00 2.61
N GLN A 42 7.23 -9.19 3.64
CA GLN A 42 7.34 -7.73 3.50
C GLN A 42 6.21 -7.16 2.63
N ALA A 43 4.99 -7.67 2.84
CA ALA A 43 3.82 -7.25 2.09
C ALA A 43 3.37 -5.83 2.47
N ILE A 44 3.72 -5.42 3.69
CA ILE A 44 3.55 -4.06 4.21
C ILE A 44 4.91 -3.54 4.61
N VAL A 45 5.23 -2.32 4.21
CA VAL A 45 6.49 -1.64 4.48
C VAL A 45 6.27 -0.28 5.11
N GLU A 46 7.26 0.18 5.86
CA GLU A 46 7.27 1.52 6.43
C GLU A 46 7.92 2.48 5.45
N VAL A 47 7.20 3.56 5.12
CA VAL A 47 7.64 4.60 4.19
C VAL A 47 7.67 5.93 4.92
N PRO A 48 8.78 6.66 4.89
CA PRO A 48 8.84 8.00 5.47
C PRO A 48 7.89 8.95 4.75
N HIS A 49 7.18 9.78 5.51
CA HIS A 49 6.26 10.77 4.98
C HIS A 49 6.54 12.13 5.62
N PRO A 50 6.65 13.22 4.85
CA PRO A 50 7.07 14.53 5.37
C PRO A 50 6.15 15.10 6.45
N THR A 51 4.86 14.83 6.36
CA THR A 51 3.85 15.35 7.30
C THR A 51 3.51 14.39 8.42
N PHE A 52 3.42 13.07 8.12
CA PHE A 52 2.92 12.06 9.05
C PHE A 52 4.03 11.20 9.69
N GLY A 53 5.30 11.50 9.41
CA GLY A 53 6.43 10.73 9.91
C GLY A 53 6.59 9.40 9.15
N THR A 54 6.11 8.30 9.70
CA THR A 54 6.20 6.98 9.04
C THR A 54 4.81 6.42 8.77
N LEU A 55 4.57 6.03 7.52
CA LEU A 55 3.34 5.38 7.11
C LEU A 55 3.59 3.92 6.77
N LYS A 56 2.69 3.03 7.22
CA LYS A 56 2.67 1.64 6.77
C LYS A 56 1.87 1.55 5.48
N MET A 57 2.52 1.08 4.42
CA MET A 57 1.94 1.01 3.08
C MET A 57 2.10 -0.39 2.50
N GLN A 58 1.19 -0.75 1.60
CA GLN A 58 1.34 -1.96 0.81
C GLN A 58 2.60 -1.87 -0.04
N ASN A 59 3.42 -2.91 -0.01
CA ASN A 59 4.62 -2.99 -0.84
C ASN A 59 4.28 -3.36 -2.29
N VAL A 60 5.26 -3.21 -3.17
CA VAL A 60 5.13 -3.55 -4.60
C VAL A 60 5.03 -5.07 -4.79
N ALA A 61 4.08 -5.49 -5.61
CA ALA A 61 3.90 -6.86 -6.06
C ALA A 61 3.73 -6.88 -7.59
N PRO A 62 4.27 -7.89 -8.29
CA PRO A 62 5.09 -9.01 -7.79
C PRO A 62 6.49 -8.59 -7.37
N LYS A 63 7.16 -9.44 -6.56
CA LYS A 63 8.57 -9.25 -6.23
C LYS A 63 9.43 -9.84 -7.34
N LEU A 64 10.16 -8.98 -8.03
CA LEU A 64 11.07 -9.35 -9.11
C LEU A 64 12.50 -9.44 -8.57
N SER A 65 13.24 -10.50 -8.94
CA SER A 65 14.62 -10.72 -8.48
C SER A 65 15.60 -9.77 -9.15
N GLU A 66 15.50 -9.59 -10.47
CA GLU A 66 16.43 -8.78 -11.26
C GLU A 66 16.13 -7.28 -11.19
N THR A 67 14.85 -6.93 -11.08
CA THR A 67 14.39 -5.54 -11.04
C THR A 67 13.42 -5.34 -9.87
N PRO A 68 13.91 -5.37 -8.63
CA PRO A 68 13.04 -5.26 -7.46
C PRO A 68 12.29 -3.93 -7.45
N GLY A 69 10.98 -4.04 -7.28
CA GLY A 69 10.11 -2.88 -7.09
C GLY A 69 10.27 -2.27 -5.70
N GLY A 70 9.92 -1.01 -5.57
CA GLY A 70 9.93 -0.31 -4.30
C GLY A 70 9.12 0.98 -4.35
N ILE A 71 8.74 1.48 -3.19
CA ILE A 71 8.07 2.77 -3.06
C ILE A 71 9.16 3.85 -3.02
N ARG A 72 9.22 4.67 -4.04
CA ARG A 72 10.24 5.73 -4.18
C ARG A 72 9.78 7.06 -3.59
N THR A 73 8.48 7.30 -3.63
CA THR A 73 7.87 8.56 -3.17
C THR A 73 6.61 8.20 -2.37
N SER A 74 6.40 8.87 -1.26
CA SER A 74 5.13 8.80 -0.55
C SER A 74 4.01 9.48 -1.36
N ALA A 75 2.76 9.23 -0.99
CA ALA A 75 1.66 9.99 -1.53
C ALA A 75 1.82 11.48 -1.20
N PRO A 76 1.47 12.40 -2.11
CA PRO A 76 1.52 13.83 -1.83
C PRO A 76 0.54 14.22 -0.73
N THR A 77 0.88 15.24 0.04
CA THR A 77 0.02 15.79 1.09
C THR A 77 -0.98 16.80 0.52
N GLU A 78 -0.54 17.54 -0.48
CA GLU A 78 -1.29 18.62 -1.10
C GLU A 78 -1.62 18.33 -2.57
N LEU A 79 -2.76 18.81 -3.02
CA LEU A 79 -3.13 18.72 -4.43
C LEU A 79 -2.16 19.52 -5.29
N GLY A 80 -1.64 18.89 -6.34
CA GLY A 80 -0.72 19.53 -7.26
C GLY A 80 0.72 19.67 -6.77
N GLU A 81 1.09 19.04 -5.66
CA GLU A 81 2.46 19.08 -5.09
C GLU A 81 3.53 18.73 -6.12
N HIS A 82 3.23 17.84 -7.06
CA HIS A 82 4.15 17.42 -8.11
C HIS A 82 3.93 18.12 -9.46
N ASN A 83 3.06 19.12 -9.54
CA ASN A 83 2.75 19.80 -10.81
C ASN A 83 3.99 20.37 -11.48
N ASP A 84 4.86 21.06 -10.73
CA ASP A 84 6.06 21.66 -11.30
C ASP A 84 7.02 20.60 -11.85
N GLU A 85 7.22 19.50 -11.11
CA GLU A 85 8.08 18.42 -11.57
C GLU A 85 7.52 17.77 -12.84
N VAL A 86 6.22 17.40 -12.83
CA VAL A 86 5.61 16.69 -13.94
C VAL A 86 5.52 17.57 -15.20
N TYR A 87 4.96 18.76 -15.08
CA TYR A 87 4.74 19.61 -16.25
C TYR A 87 6.03 20.23 -16.78
N SER A 88 6.99 20.60 -15.92
CA SER A 88 8.27 21.11 -16.39
C SER A 88 9.19 20.00 -16.89
N ARG A 89 9.41 18.96 -16.07
CA ARG A 89 10.42 17.94 -16.37
C ARG A 89 10.00 16.97 -17.46
N LEU A 90 8.73 16.51 -17.44
CA LEU A 90 8.26 15.52 -18.40
C LEU A 90 7.67 16.15 -19.66
N LEU A 91 6.96 17.28 -19.55
CA LEU A 91 6.29 17.94 -20.66
C LEU A 91 7.04 19.17 -21.20
N GLY A 92 8.08 19.63 -20.51
CA GLY A 92 8.90 20.74 -20.93
C GLY A 92 8.21 22.11 -20.85
N TYR A 93 7.16 22.25 -20.03
CA TYR A 93 6.47 23.52 -19.89
C TYR A 93 7.31 24.52 -19.10
N GLY A 94 7.46 25.74 -19.65
CA GLY A 94 8.11 26.83 -18.99
C GLY A 94 7.26 27.44 -17.87
N PRO A 95 7.88 28.26 -16.99
CA PRO A 95 7.21 28.86 -15.84
C PRO A 95 5.99 29.72 -16.22
N GLU A 96 6.05 30.41 -17.36
CA GLU A 96 4.93 31.21 -17.88
C GLU A 96 3.71 30.34 -18.16
N ARG A 97 3.92 29.20 -18.84
CA ARG A 97 2.84 28.26 -19.13
C ARG A 97 2.24 27.64 -17.88
N LEU A 98 3.05 27.36 -16.88
CA LEU A 98 2.56 26.88 -15.59
C LEU A 98 1.71 27.93 -14.87
N ALA A 99 2.12 29.19 -14.93
CA ALA A 99 1.36 30.29 -14.34
C ALA A 99 -0.02 30.47 -15.03
N GLU A 100 -0.07 30.36 -16.36
CA GLU A 100 -1.32 30.38 -17.12
C GLU A 100 -2.28 29.23 -16.68
N LEU A 101 -1.75 28.01 -16.61
CA LEU A 101 -2.54 26.82 -16.24
C LEU A 101 -3.08 26.92 -14.80
N ARG A 102 -2.29 27.46 -13.87
CA ARG A 102 -2.74 27.75 -12.50
C ARG A 102 -3.82 28.83 -12.47
N ALA A 103 -3.62 29.92 -13.22
CA ALA A 103 -4.62 31.00 -13.32
C ALA A 103 -5.95 30.49 -13.90
N ALA A 104 -5.87 29.56 -14.85
CA ALA A 104 -7.02 28.91 -15.44
C ALA A 104 -7.61 27.77 -14.58
N LYS A 105 -7.03 27.47 -13.41
CA LYS A 105 -7.42 26.37 -12.50
C LYS A 105 -7.42 25.00 -13.19
N VAL A 106 -6.50 24.77 -14.11
CA VAL A 106 -6.32 23.48 -14.78
C VAL A 106 -5.38 22.58 -13.97
N ILE A 107 -4.42 23.17 -13.28
CA ILE A 107 -3.47 22.49 -12.40
C ILE A 107 -3.37 23.20 -11.05
#